data_31864552c10bf146bec7aedfe52a9418
#
_entry.id   31864552c10bf146bec7aedfe52a9418
#
_cell.length_a   1.000
_cell.length_b   1.000
_cell.length_c   1.000
_cell.angle_alpha   90.00
_cell.angle_beta   90.00
_cell.angle_gamma   90.00
#
_symmetry.space_group_name_H-M   'P 1'
#
loop_
_entity.id
_entity.type
_entity.pdbx_description
1 polymer ?
#
loop_
_entity_poly.entity_id
_entity_poly.type
_entity_poly.pdbx_seq_one_letter_code
_entity_poly.pdbx_strand_id
1 'polypeptide(L)'
;GPAAAMVAIKHLGTNGGGWFGVNSAHPLENPNYLTNMVEAISQMIIPIAMVIAFGIFIGRRKLAWTIFGVMTVGFLLLLLPTLQSELGGNVKLAQLGITQNTGAMEGKEVRFGPAATAYWSTITTVVSTGSVNSMHDSAMPLTGLYQLLAMMINAFYGGCGVGLLNYFVYLIIAVFIAGLMVGRTPEFLGHKLEAREV
;
A
#
# COMPACT_ATOMS: atom_id res chain seq x y z
N GLY A 1 2.75 26.37 -7.29
CA GLY A 1 2.60 27.10 -6.01
C GLY A 1 3.59 26.58 -4.97
N PRO A 2 3.71 27.22 -3.80
CA PRO A 2 4.70 26.85 -2.77
C PRO A 2 4.46 25.45 -2.18
N ALA A 3 3.24 24.95 -2.20
CA ALA A 3 2.91 23.60 -1.74
C ALA A 3 3.48 22.48 -2.64
N ALA A 4 3.72 22.75 -3.92
CA ALA A 4 4.08 21.72 -4.91
C ALA A 4 5.36 20.94 -4.54
N ALA A 5 6.40 21.62 -4.04
CA ALA A 5 7.63 20.96 -3.61
C ALA A 5 7.40 20.02 -2.41
N MET A 6 6.57 20.47 -1.46
CA MET A 6 6.24 19.66 -0.28
C MET A 6 5.36 18.47 -0.63
N VAL A 7 4.46 18.60 -1.61
CA VAL A 7 3.63 17.49 -2.12
C VAL A 7 4.49 16.40 -2.74
N ALA A 8 5.49 16.78 -3.54
CA ALA A 8 6.42 15.83 -4.13
C ALA A 8 7.21 15.06 -3.04
N ILE A 9 7.74 15.77 -2.04
CA ILE A 9 8.45 15.16 -0.91
C ILE A 9 7.51 14.23 -0.13
N LYS A 10 6.29 14.68 0.16
CA LYS A 10 5.26 13.95 0.89
C LYS A 10 4.97 12.58 0.28
N HIS A 11 4.89 12.50 -1.04
CA HIS A 11 4.50 11.27 -1.74
C HIS A 11 5.69 10.43 -2.21
N LEU A 12 6.69 11.02 -2.83
CA LEU A 12 7.89 10.28 -3.27
C LEU A 12 8.70 9.73 -2.10
N GLY A 13 8.79 10.48 -1.00
CA GLY A 13 9.46 10.04 0.24
C GLY A 13 8.63 9.08 1.07
N THR A 14 7.36 8.84 0.72
CA THR A 14 6.39 8.03 1.48
C THR A 14 6.29 8.43 2.96
N ASN A 15 6.48 9.72 3.28
CA ASN A 15 6.36 10.24 4.63
C ASN A 15 4.95 10.71 5.01
N GLY A 16 4.11 10.98 4.00
CA GLY A 16 2.68 11.27 4.15
C GLY A 16 2.31 12.61 4.78
N GLY A 17 3.26 13.40 5.23
CA GLY A 17 3.05 14.70 5.86
C GLY A 17 3.52 15.88 5.02
N GLY A 18 2.82 17.01 5.08
CA GLY A 18 3.13 18.23 4.32
C GLY A 18 2.46 19.46 4.91
N TRP A 19 2.25 20.51 4.10
CA TRP A 19 1.61 21.76 4.51
C TRP A 19 0.24 21.58 5.16
N PHE A 20 -0.53 20.62 4.67
CA PHE A 20 -1.87 20.29 5.15
C PHE A 20 -1.86 19.02 6.03
N GLY A 21 -0.74 18.71 6.67
CA GLY A 21 -0.56 17.49 7.41
C GLY A 21 -0.70 16.26 6.51
N VAL A 22 -1.43 15.28 6.97
CA VAL A 22 -1.74 14.05 6.19
C VAL A 22 -2.84 14.25 5.14
N ASN A 23 -3.55 15.38 5.16
CA ASN A 23 -4.70 15.65 4.31
C ASN A 23 -4.27 15.95 2.86
N SER A 24 -4.26 14.95 2.01
CA SER A 24 -4.07 15.07 0.56
C SER A 24 -5.40 15.25 -0.21
N ALA A 25 -6.51 15.49 0.49
CA ALA A 25 -7.77 15.92 -0.13
C ALA A 25 -7.88 17.45 -0.22
N HIS A 26 -6.93 18.20 0.40
CA HIS A 26 -6.99 19.65 0.40
C HIS A 26 -6.93 20.22 -1.03
N PRO A 27 -7.85 21.14 -1.42
CA PRO A 27 -7.94 21.62 -2.82
C PRO A 27 -6.69 22.33 -3.34
N LEU A 28 -5.87 22.94 -2.47
CA LEU A 28 -4.61 23.58 -2.85
C LEU A 28 -3.46 22.59 -3.03
N GLU A 29 -3.58 21.37 -2.53
CA GLU A 29 -2.63 20.28 -2.73
C GLU A 29 -3.07 19.43 -3.94
N ASN A 30 -4.31 18.95 -3.91
CA ASN A 30 -4.85 17.98 -4.86
C ASN A 30 -6.19 18.50 -5.44
N PRO A 31 -6.14 19.47 -6.39
CA PRO A 31 -7.33 20.15 -6.89
C PRO A 31 -8.22 19.31 -7.81
N ASN A 32 -7.69 18.29 -8.47
CA ASN A 32 -8.42 17.54 -9.48
C ASN A 32 -7.97 16.06 -9.56
N TYR A 33 -8.67 15.29 -10.40
CA TYR A 33 -8.39 13.86 -10.56
C TYR A 33 -7.00 13.57 -11.14
N LEU A 34 -6.47 14.45 -12.01
CA LEU A 34 -5.12 14.27 -12.56
C LEU A 34 -4.05 14.39 -11.48
N THR A 35 -4.15 15.41 -10.62
CA THR A 35 -3.22 15.56 -9.48
C THR A 35 -3.32 14.37 -8.54
N ASN A 36 -4.52 13.89 -8.27
CA ASN A 36 -4.75 12.69 -7.46
C ASN A 36 -4.04 11.46 -8.04
N MET A 37 -4.09 11.26 -9.35
CA MET A 37 -3.39 10.15 -10.03
C MET A 37 -1.88 10.29 -9.97
N VAL A 38 -1.35 11.50 -10.17
CA VAL A 38 0.09 11.78 -10.11
C VAL A 38 0.62 11.53 -8.69
N GLU A 39 -0.08 11.99 -7.68
CA GLU A 39 0.28 11.77 -6.27
C GLU A 39 0.22 10.29 -5.89
N ALA A 40 -0.81 9.57 -6.33
CA ALA A 40 -0.95 8.13 -6.09
C ALA A 40 0.21 7.33 -6.74
N ILE A 41 0.58 7.64 -7.98
CA ILE A 41 1.72 7.02 -8.67
C ILE A 41 3.03 7.36 -7.94
N SER A 42 3.18 8.60 -7.49
CA SER A 42 4.38 9.06 -6.78
C SER A 42 4.64 8.27 -5.50
N GLN A 43 3.61 7.85 -4.79
CA GLN A 43 3.74 7.01 -3.60
C GLN A 43 4.33 5.62 -3.90
N MET A 44 4.06 5.07 -5.08
CA MET A 44 4.44 3.70 -5.42
C MET A 44 5.75 3.58 -6.19
N ILE A 45 6.15 4.63 -6.92
CA ILE A 45 7.23 4.53 -7.91
C ILE A 45 8.58 4.14 -7.28
N ILE A 46 8.96 4.76 -6.16
CA ILE A 46 10.22 4.46 -5.47
C ILE A 46 10.17 3.10 -4.78
N PRO A 47 9.14 2.75 -3.99
CA PRO A 47 9.00 1.41 -3.42
C PRO A 47 9.10 0.28 -4.45
N ILE A 48 8.43 0.40 -5.57
CA ILE A 48 8.51 -0.59 -6.66
C ILE A 48 9.90 -0.64 -7.27
N ALA A 49 10.51 0.52 -7.55
CA ALA A 49 11.85 0.58 -8.10
C ALA A 49 12.89 -0.07 -7.19
N MET A 50 12.73 0.03 -5.88
CA MET A 50 13.64 -0.60 -4.91
C MET A 50 13.61 -2.13 -4.96
N VAL A 51 12.45 -2.75 -5.20
CA VAL A 51 12.35 -4.21 -5.38
C VAL A 51 13.16 -4.67 -6.59
N ILE A 52 13.07 -3.92 -7.69
CA ILE A 52 13.81 -4.22 -8.92
C ILE A 52 15.31 -3.96 -8.74
N ALA A 53 15.67 -2.83 -8.11
CA ALA A 53 17.05 -2.46 -7.82
C ALA A 53 17.75 -3.51 -6.93
N PHE A 54 17.06 -4.05 -5.92
CA PHE A 54 17.52 -5.14 -5.09
C PHE A 54 17.93 -6.37 -5.91
N GLY A 55 17.11 -6.77 -6.89
CA GLY A 55 17.44 -7.91 -7.74
C GLY A 55 18.63 -7.67 -8.67
N ILE A 56 18.83 -6.42 -9.12
CA ILE A 56 20.00 -6.02 -9.91
C ILE A 56 21.25 -6.04 -9.02
N PHE A 57 21.15 -5.49 -7.81
CA PHE A 57 22.25 -5.43 -6.84
C PHE A 57 22.78 -6.82 -6.47
N ILE A 58 21.88 -7.79 -6.22
CA ILE A 58 22.26 -9.18 -5.89
C ILE A 58 22.64 -10.00 -7.14
N GLY A 59 22.44 -9.47 -8.35
CA GLY A 59 22.69 -10.21 -9.59
C GLY A 59 21.65 -11.30 -9.89
N ARG A 60 20.50 -11.32 -9.20
CA ARG A 60 19.44 -12.32 -9.32
C ARG A 60 18.11 -11.71 -9.79
N ARG A 61 18.06 -11.23 -11.02
CA ARG A 61 16.86 -10.58 -11.59
C ARG A 61 15.59 -11.44 -11.50
N LYS A 62 15.69 -12.76 -11.66
CA LYS A 62 14.54 -13.68 -11.54
C LYS A 62 13.92 -13.61 -10.14
N LEU A 63 14.75 -13.56 -9.10
CA LEU A 63 14.27 -13.43 -7.71
C LEU A 63 13.50 -12.12 -7.51
N ALA A 64 14.01 -11.00 -8.02
CA ALA A 64 13.31 -9.71 -7.92
C ALA A 64 11.94 -9.75 -8.59
N TRP A 65 11.83 -10.32 -9.78
CA TRP A 65 10.54 -10.46 -10.46
C TRP A 65 9.57 -11.38 -9.71
N THR A 66 10.08 -12.44 -9.06
CA THR A 66 9.25 -13.30 -8.21
C THR A 66 8.74 -12.53 -6.99
N ILE A 67 9.62 -11.78 -6.30
CA ILE A 67 9.25 -10.94 -5.16
C ILE A 67 8.21 -9.90 -5.59
N PHE A 68 8.47 -9.19 -6.68
CA PHE A 68 7.55 -8.21 -7.24
C PHE A 68 6.17 -8.83 -7.56
N GLY A 69 6.16 -10.02 -8.16
CA GLY A 69 4.93 -10.74 -8.46
C GLY A 69 4.12 -11.11 -7.21
N VAL A 70 4.79 -11.63 -6.18
CA VAL A 70 4.14 -11.97 -4.89
C VAL A 70 3.57 -10.72 -4.22
N MET A 71 4.35 -9.63 -4.16
CA MET A 71 3.90 -8.35 -3.61
C MET A 71 2.69 -7.79 -4.39
N THR A 72 2.72 -7.89 -5.74
CA THR A 72 1.62 -7.45 -6.60
C THR A 72 0.35 -8.25 -6.34
N VAL A 73 0.46 -9.58 -6.24
CA VAL A 73 -0.69 -10.44 -5.90
C VAL A 73 -1.26 -10.05 -4.53
N GLY A 74 -0.40 -9.88 -3.51
CA GLY A 74 -0.85 -9.43 -2.19
C GLY A 74 -1.54 -8.07 -2.22
N PHE A 75 -0.99 -7.11 -2.96
CA PHE A 75 -1.61 -5.81 -3.18
C PHE A 75 -3.01 -5.93 -3.82
N LEU A 76 -3.14 -6.74 -4.87
CA LEU A 76 -4.42 -6.95 -5.56
C LEU A 76 -5.45 -7.64 -4.66
N LEU A 77 -5.02 -8.59 -3.82
CA LEU A 77 -5.90 -9.25 -2.84
C LEU A 77 -6.46 -8.28 -1.79
N LEU A 78 -5.77 -7.18 -1.50
CA LEU A 78 -6.27 -6.12 -0.62
C LEU A 78 -7.10 -5.09 -1.41
N LEU A 79 -6.66 -4.70 -2.60
CA LEU A 79 -7.29 -3.66 -3.40
C LEU A 79 -8.68 -4.06 -3.93
N LEU A 80 -8.81 -5.26 -4.51
CA LEU A 80 -10.04 -5.66 -5.16
C LEU A 80 -11.24 -5.70 -4.20
N PRO A 81 -11.15 -6.33 -3.01
CA PRO A 81 -12.26 -6.32 -2.08
C PRO A 81 -12.50 -4.93 -1.44
N THR A 82 -11.47 -4.11 -1.29
CA THR A 82 -11.62 -2.71 -0.88
C THR A 82 -12.46 -1.94 -1.89
N LEU A 83 -12.14 -2.05 -3.18
CA LEU A 83 -12.93 -1.44 -4.26
C LEU A 83 -14.39 -1.94 -4.26
N GLN A 84 -14.60 -3.24 -4.12
CA GLN A 84 -15.95 -3.81 -4.06
C GLN A 84 -16.74 -3.28 -2.86
N SER A 85 -16.10 -3.16 -1.71
CA SER A 85 -16.73 -2.66 -0.48
C SER A 85 -17.17 -1.19 -0.63
N GLU A 86 -16.29 -0.32 -1.17
CA GLU A 86 -16.58 1.11 -1.32
C GLU A 86 -17.59 1.39 -2.44
N LEU A 87 -17.50 0.66 -3.56
CA LEU A 87 -18.43 0.82 -4.68
C LEU A 87 -19.82 0.24 -4.36
N GLY A 88 -19.91 -0.78 -3.49
CA GLY A 88 -21.18 -1.37 -3.06
C GLY A 88 -22.04 -0.45 -2.19
N GLY A 89 -21.44 0.57 -1.59
CA GLY A 89 -22.13 1.50 -0.72
C GLY A 89 -22.53 0.91 0.65
N ASN A 90 -23.17 1.72 1.48
CA ASN A 90 -23.56 1.35 2.83
C ASN A 90 -24.99 0.78 2.85
N VAL A 91 -25.15 -0.49 3.17
CA VAL A 91 -26.44 -1.19 3.22
C VAL A 91 -27.42 -0.52 4.19
N LYS A 92 -26.94 0.02 5.32
CA LYS A 92 -27.80 0.70 6.30
C LYS A 92 -28.40 1.99 5.76
N LEU A 93 -27.62 2.77 4.98
CA LEU A 93 -28.11 3.97 4.33
C LEU A 93 -29.14 3.64 3.25
N ALA A 94 -28.92 2.56 2.50
CA ALA A 94 -29.88 2.07 1.52
C ALA A 94 -31.22 1.65 2.18
N GLN A 95 -31.17 1.03 3.36
CA GLN A 95 -32.37 0.68 4.15
C GLN A 95 -33.14 1.91 4.63
N LEU A 96 -32.46 3.05 4.84
CA LEU A 96 -33.09 4.33 5.18
C LEU A 96 -33.64 5.09 3.95
N GLY A 97 -33.60 4.48 2.76
CA GLY A 97 -34.08 5.09 1.53
C GLY A 97 -33.11 6.10 0.89
N ILE A 98 -31.87 6.17 1.38
CA ILE A 98 -30.83 7.06 0.80
C ILE A 98 -30.21 6.36 -0.40
N THR A 99 -30.33 6.98 -1.57
CA THR A 99 -29.71 6.46 -2.80
C THR A 99 -28.21 6.70 -2.82
N GLN A 100 -27.44 5.68 -3.15
CA GLN A 100 -25.96 5.71 -3.22
C GLN A 100 -25.50 5.27 -4.61
N ASN A 101 -25.90 6.00 -5.65
CA ASN A 101 -25.63 5.63 -7.06
C ASN A 101 -24.14 5.50 -7.39
N THR A 102 -23.26 6.17 -6.64
CA THR A 102 -21.80 6.16 -6.86
C THR A 102 -21.04 5.27 -5.89
N GLY A 103 -21.71 4.67 -4.89
CA GLY A 103 -21.09 3.93 -3.80
C GLY A 103 -21.03 4.73 -2.48
N ALA A 104 -20.19 4.31 -1.54
CA ALA A 104 -20.05 4.94 -0.23
C ALA A 104 -19.30 6.28 -0.37
N MET A 105 -20.00 7.40 -0.15
CA MET A 105 -19.44 8.76 -0.29
C MET A 105 -19.12 9.42 1.05
N GLU A 106 -19.41 8.78 2.18
CA GLU A 106 -19.09 9.32 3.49
C GLU A 106 -17.59 9.58 3.63
N GLY A 107 -17.22 10.77 4.11
CA GLY A 107 -15.83 11.17 4.30
C GLY A 107 -14.98 11.28 3.03
N LYS A 108 -15.62 11.32 1.85
CA LYS A 108 -14.95 11.37 0.54
C LYS A 108 -15.30 12.63 -0.23
N GLU A 109 -14.34 13.07 -1.03
CA GLU A 109 -14.52 14.21 -1.93
C GLU A 109 -15.25 13.77 -3.22
N VAL A 110 -16.24 14.54 -3.62
CA VAL A 110 -17.04 14.26 -4.84
C VAL A 110 -16.16 14.19 -6.09
N ARG A 111 -15.11 15.03 -6.17
CA ARG A 111 -14.18 15.09 -7.32
C ARG A 111 -13.33 13.82 -7.49
N PHE A 112 -13.15 13.02 -6.45
CA PHE A 112 -12.38 11.78 -6.50
C PHE A 112 -13.29 10.54 -6.60
N GLY A 113 -14.37 10.54 -5.84
CA GLY A 113 -15.30 9.42 -5.78
C GLY A 113 -14.76 8.20 -5.00
N PRO A 114 -15.58 7.15 -4.83
CA PRO A 114 -15.24 6.02 -3.98
C PRO A 114 -14.13 5.14 -4.56
N ALA A 115 -14.02 5.00 -5.89
CA ALA A 115 -12.99 4.18 -6.51
C ALA A 115 -11.57 4.74 -6.31
N ALA A 116 -11.38 6.05 -6.55
CA ALA A 116 -10.08 6.69 -6.38
C ALA A 116 -9.67 6.74 -4.91
N THR A 117 -10.62 6.90 -3.99
CA THR A 117 -10.34 6.90 -2.55
C THR A 117 -10.03 5.49 -2.03
N ALA A 118 -10.71 4.45 -2.51
CA ALA A 118 -10.39 3.06 -2.20
C ALA A 118 -8.98 2.68 -2.68
N TYR A 119 -8.63 3.08 -3.90
CA TYR A 119 -7.29 2.88 -4.45
C TYR A 119 -6.22 3.60 -3.61
N TRP A 120 -6.44 4.88 -3.29
CA TRP A 120 -5.52 5.66 -2.46
C TRP A 120 -5.35 5.05 -1.08
N SER A 121 -6.44 4.69 -0.41
CA SER A 121 -6.39 4.12 0.93
C SER A 121 -5.61 2.81 0.99
N THR A 122 -5.74 1.99 -0.06
CA THR A 122 -4.96 0.75 -0.19
C THR A 122 -3.47 1.05 -0.42
N ILE A 123 -3.14 1.98 -1.32
CA ILE A 123 -1.75 2.36 -1.58
C ILE A 123 -1.10 2.89 -0.31
N THR A 124 -1.69 3.89 0.30
CA THR A 124 -1.08 4.57 1.45
C THR A 124 -0.83 3.66 2.64
N THR A 125 -1.67 2.62 2.82
CA THR A 125 -1.48 1.60 3.86
C THR A 125 -0.46 0.54 3.48
N VAL A 126 -0.43 0.13 2.21
CA VAL A 126 0.51 -0.86 1.67
C VAL A 126 1.94 -0.32 1.64
N VAL A 127 2.13 0.93 1.20
CA VAL A 127 3.46 1.58 1.14
C VAL A 127 3.78 2.41 2.39
N SER A 128 2.94 2.32 3.44
CA SER A 128 3.10 3.04 4.72
C SER A 128 3.38 4.55 4.58
N THR A 129 2.76 5.20 3.58
CA THR A 129 2.88 6.64 3.37
C THR A 129 2.15 7.44 4.45
N GLY A 130 0.90 7.08 4.75
CA GLY A 130 0.07 7.74 5.75
C GLY A 130 -0.71 8.96 5.24
N SER A 131 -0.50 9.42 4.01
CA SER A 131 -1.33 10.46 3.40
C SER A 131 -2.71 9.94 3.05
N VAL A 132 -3.74 10.79 3.17
CA VAL A 132 -5.13 10.42 2.96
C VAL A 132 -5.84 11.41 2.04
N ASN A 133 -6.58 10.91 1.05
CA ASN A 133 -7.47 11.71 0.21
C ASN A 133 -8.95 11.57 0.59
N SER A 134 -9.21 10.84 1.67
CA SER A 134 -10.54 10.67 2.29
C SER A 134 -10.36 10.39 3.78
N MET A 135 -11.44 10.51 4.55
CA MET A 135 -11.42 10.13 5.96
C MET A 135 -11.47 8.60 6.08
N HIS A 136 -10.38 7.97 6.55
CA HIS A 136 -10.30 6.52 6.68
C HIS A 136 -11.27 5.95 7.73
N ASP A 137 -11.58 6.74 8.77
CA ASP A 137 -12.57 6.36 9.80
C ASP A 137 -14.00 6.25 9.26
N SER A 138 -14.30 6.96 8.16
CA SER A 138 -15.59 6.90 7.44
C SER A 138 -15.62 5.84 6.32
N ALA A 139 -14.55 5.06 6.18
CA ALA A 139 -14.50 3.99 5.20
C ALA A 139 -15.44 2.83 5.59
N MET A 140 -15.85 2.03 4.62
CA MET A 140 -16.64 0.84 4.88
C MET A 140 -15.90 -0.13 5.81
N PRO A 141 -16.59 -0.89 6.69
CA PRO A 141 -15.94 -1.75 7.68
C PRO A 141 -14.94 -2.75 7.09
N LEU A 142 -15.23 -3.33 5.94
CA LEU A 142 -14.30 -4.23 5.24
C LEU A 142 -13.08 -3.49 4.71
N THR A 143 -13.25 -2.27 4.21
CA THR A 143 -12.14 -1.40 3.82
C THR A 143 -11.21 -1.15 5.00
N GLY A 144 -11.76 -0.81 6.17
CA GLY A 144 -10.98 -0.64 7.40
C GLY A 144 -10.20 -1.90 7.79
N LEU A 145 -10.82 -3.08 7.67
CA LEU A 145 -10.13 -4.35 7.89
C LEU A 145 -8.93 -4.53 6.96
N TYR A 146 -9.09 -4.29 5.65
CA TYR A 146 -8.00 -4.45 4.68
C TYR A 146 -6.89 -3.41 4.88
N GLN A 147 -7.23 -2.18 5.27
CA GLN A 147 -6.24 -1.15 5.64
C GLN A 147 -5.41 -1.61 6.85
N LEU A 148 -6.04 -2.12 7.91
CA LEU A 148 -5.35 -2.67 9.08
C LEU A 148 -4.47 -3.85 8.71
N LEU A 149 -4.96 -4.80 7.92
CA LEU A 149 -4.18 -5.94 7.45
C LEU A 149 -2.96 -5.49 6.64
N ALA A 150 -3.12 -4.52 5.75
CA ALA A 150 -2.01 -3.95 4.97
C ALA A 150 -0.90 -3.40 5.89
N MET A 151 -1.30 -2.65 6.93
CA MET A 151 -0.37 -2.08 7.90
C MET A 151 0.28 -3.16 8.80
N MET A 152 -0.46 -4.18 9.19
CA MET A 152 0.07 -5.29 10.01
C MET A 152 1.09 -6.13 9.25
N ILE A 153 0.83 -6.43 7.98
CA ILE A 153 1.75 -7.22 7.14
C ILE A 153 2.97 -6.38 6.77
N ASN A 154 2.75 -5.13 6.33
CA ASN A 154 3.78 -4.14 5.97
C ASN A 154 4.96 -4.70 5.15
N ALA A 155 4.65 -5.55 4.19
CA ALA A 155 5.64 -6.24 3.36
C ALA A 155 5.35 -6.14 1.85
N PHE A 156 4.34 -5.37 1.45
CA PHE A 156 3.99 -5.15 0.04
C PHE A 156 4.54 -3.82 -0.43
N TYR A 157 5.58 -3.80 -1.21
CA TYR A 157 6.33 -2.62 -1.68
C TYR A 157 6.86 -1.72 -0.55
N GLY A 158 6.07 -1.38 0.42
CA GLY A 158 6.16 -0.61 1.65
C GLY A 158 7.27 0.41 1.74
N GLY A 159 6.93 1.70 1.81
CA GLY A 159 7.84 2.82 2.02
C GLY A 159 9.07 2.84 1.10
N CYS A 160 9.99 3.74 1.34
CA CYS A 160 11.26 3.78 0.63
C CYS A 160 12.24 2.70 1.15
N GLY A 161 11.86 1.42 1.01
CA GLY A 161 12.68 0.25 1.36
C GLY A 161 12.19 -0.57 2.55
N VAL A 162 11.33 -0.04 3.40
CA VAL A 162 10.86 -0.74 4.63
C VAL A 162 10.12 -2.03 4.29
N GLY A 163 9.18 -2.00 3.33
CA GLY A 163 8.44 -3.21 2.96
C GLY A 163 9.30 -4.28 2.33
N LEU A 164 10.32 -3.90 1.56
CA LEU A 164 11.31 -4.84 1.04
C LEU A 164 12.12 -5.48 2.18
N LEU A 165 12.54 -4.71 3.18
CA LEU A 165 13.26 -5.22 4.34
C LEU A 165 12.38 -6.18 5.16
N ASN A 166 11.14 -5.81 5.44
CA ASN A 166 10.20 -6.68 6.16
C ASN A 166 9.93 -7.97 5.38
N TYR A 167 9.73 -7.87 4.06
CA TYR A 167 9.56 -9.04 3.20
C TYR A 167 10.79 -9.95 3.26
N PHE A 168 11.99 -9.38 3.29
CA PHE A 168 13.24 -10.13 3.38
C PHE A 168 13.35 -10.88 4.71
N VAL A 169 12.96 -10.26 5.83
CA VAL A 169 12.90 -10.93 7.14
C VAL A 169 11.91 -12.10 7.10
N TYR A 170 10.71 -11.89 6.57
CA TYR A 170 9.74 -12.99 6.41
C TYR A 170 10.27 -14.12 5.52
N LEU A 171 11.01 -13.78 4.47
CA LEU A 171 11.62 -14.78 3.60
C LEU A 171 12.68 -15.63 4.32
N ILE A 172 13.53 -15.01 5.14
CA ILE A 172 14.54 -15.71 5.96
C ILE A 172 13.84 -16.68 6.92
N ILE A 173 12.83 -16.21 7.65
CA ILE A 173 12.06 -17.03 8.57
C ILE A 173 11.40 -18.21 7.84
N ALA A 174 10.77 -17.94 6.68
CA ALA A 174 10.11 -18.97 5.89
C ALA A 174 11.08 -20.04 5.39
N VAL A 175 12.25 -19.63 4.90
CA VAL A 175 13.31 -20.56 4.44
C VAL A 175 13.84 -21.40 5.60
N PHE A 176 14.03 -20.78 6.78
CA PHE A 176 14.47 -21.46 7.99
C PHE A 176 13.46 -22.55 8.41
N ILE A 177 12.18 -22.18 8.53
CA ILE A 177 11.11 -23.11 8.93
C ILE A 177 10.97 -24.24 7.89
N ALA A 178 10.95 -23.90 6.59
CA ALA A 178 10.85 -24.90 5.52
C ALA A 178 12.05 -25.86 5.52
N GLY A 179 13.27 -25.36 5.76
CA GLY A 179 14.46 -26.17 5.90
C GLY A 179 14.37 -27.17 7.05
N LEU A 180 13.93 -26.72 8.20
CA LEU A 180 13.72 -27.60 9.38
C LEU A 180 12.67 -28.67 9.13
N MET A 181 11.55 -28.32 8.43
CA MET A 181 10.49 -29.28 8.10
C MET A 181 10.97 -30.38 7.17
N VAL A 182 11.87 -30.07 6.26
CA VAL A 182 12.43 -31.04 5.26
C VAL A 182 13.64 -31.80 5.85
N GLY A 183 14.14 -31.38 7.02
CA GLY A 183 15.34 -31.99 7.63
C GLY A 183 16.64 -31.66 6.91
N ARG A 184 16.69 -30.52 6.21
CA ARG A 184 17.88 -30.00 5.52
C ARG A 184 18.35 -28.71 6.20
N THR A 185 19.66 -28.48 6.18
CA THR A 185 20.20 -27.18 6.64
C THR A 185 19.62 -26.07 5.77
N PRO A 186 18.90 -25.10 6.36
CA PRO A 186 18.36 -23.99 5.56
C PRO A 186 19.49 -23.15 4.97
N GLU A 187 19.39 -22.82 3.69
CA GLU A 187 20.35 -21.97 3.00
C GLU A 187 19.60 -20.87 2.21
N PHE A 188 20.07 -19.65 2.33
CA PHE A 188 19.54 -18.53 1.58
C PHE A 188 20.67 -17.68 0.98
N LEU A 189 20.62 -17.41 -0.32
CA LEU A 189 21.64 -16.66 -1.08
C LEU A 189 23.06 -17.23 -0.94
N GLY A 190 23.21 -18.53 -0.66
CA GLY A 190 24.50 -19.19 -0.49
C GLY A 190 25.05 -19.16 0.93
N HIS A 191 24.29 -18.64 1.88
CA HIS A 191 24.64 -18.62 3.31
C HIS A 191 23.71 -19.60 4.06
N LYS A 192 24.30 -20.35 5.01
CA LYS A 192 23.55 -21.20 5.93
C LYS A 192 22.85 -20.31 6.95
N LEU A 193 21.60 -20.65 7.27
CA LEU A 193 20.82 -19.96 8.30
C LEU A 193 20.83 -20.77 9.58
N GLU A 194 21.41 -20.22 10.64
CA GLU A 194 21.42 -20.81 11.97
C GLU A 194 20.30 -20.23 12.86
N ALA A 195 19.89 -20.99 13.87
CA ALA A 195 18.85 -20.57 14.82
C ALA A 195 19.20 -19.27 15.58
N ARG A 196 20.46 -18.88 15.61
CA ARG A 196 20.90 -17.60 16.20
C ARG A 196 20.61 -16.39 15.33
N GLU A 197 20.45 -16.59 14.03
CA GLU A 197 20.28 -15.52 13.03
C GLU A 197 18.80 -15.24 12.76
N VAL A 198 17.91 -16.13 13.14
CA VAL A 198 16.45 -16.05 12.97
C VAL A 198 15.77 -15.71 14.28
#